data_0f28d53d73616a8d6482126cf8fe1b1e
#
_entry.id   0f28d53d73616a8d6482126cf8fe1b1e
#
_cell.length_a   1.000
_cell.length_b   1.000
_cell.length_c   1.000
_cell.angle_alpha   90.00
_cell.angle_beta   90.00
_cell.angle_gamma   90.00
#
_symmetry.space_group_name_H-M   'P 1'
#
loop_
_entity.id
_entity.type
_entity.pdbx_description
1 polymer ?
#
loop_
_entity_poly.entity_id
_entity_poly.type
_entity_poly.pdbx_seq_one_letter_code
_entity_poly.pdbx_strand_id
1 'polypeptide(L)'
;IDSAFIPFKPQVNTFWDNNYFYVESHGIPTTHEMMVGISNHGWQQQVPIPQCYIGANSWPIPLNPQFAVNPIPIDSIHFTRGAIALAVNGVPIFNYHTNTGVDSYLDGQLDAYGGHCGKADDYHYHIAPLHLYDHTMNTLPIAYALDGFPIYGNLEPNGASMQSLDVHHGHAWANGSYHYHGTSTAPYMINSFAGQVTEDATHQLIPQAQASPVRPSLTPLNGALITSCILNASQNGYSLSYSLNNQNYAVNYS
;
A
#
# COMPACT_ATOMS: atom_id res chain seq x y z
N ILE A 1 -3.53 -5.36 -16.98
CA ILE A 1 -3.67 -4.88 -15.60
C ILE A 1 -4.73 -5.69 -14.86
N ASP A 2 -5.99 -5.77 -15.33
CA ASP A 2 -7.14 -6.37 -14.62
C ASP A 2 -6.87 -7.79 -14.07
N SER A 3 -6.13 -8.64 -14.80
CA SER A 3 -5.83 -10.02 -14.38
C SER A 3 -5.16 -10.14 -13.01
N ALA A 4 -4.38 -9.14 -12.60
CA ALA A 4 -3.73 -9.12 -11.30
C ALA A 4 -4.70 -8.87 -10.14
N PHE A 5 -5.82 -8.18 -10.40
CA PHE A 5 -6.83 -7.85 -9.40
C PHE A 5 -7.93 -8.92 -9.26
N ILE A 6 -8.07 -9.84 -10.24
CA ILE A 6 -9.12 -10.87 -10.24
C ILE A 6 -9.14 -11.70 -8.94
N PRO A 7 -8.01 -12.16 -8.37
CA PRO A 7 -8.02 -12.97 -7.15
C PRO A 7 -8.60 -12.25 -5.93
N PHE A 8 -8.68 -10.92 -5.98
CA PHE A 8 -9.13 -10.09 -4.86
C PHE A 8 -10.55 -9.52 -5.05
N LYS A 9 -11.25 -9.93 -6.12
CA LYS A 9 -12.68 -9.60 -6.27
C LYS A 9 -13.52 -10.46 -5.31
N PRO A 10 -14.57 -9.93 -4.70
CA PRO A 10 -15.21 -8.63 -4.92
C PRO A 10 -14.69 -7.50 -4.02
N GLN A 11 -13.61 -7.66 -3.23
CA GLN A 11 -13.04 -6.62 -2.36
C GLN A 11 -12.47 -5.45 -3.15
N VAL A 12 -12.04 -5.71 -4.38
CA VAL A 12 -11.70 -4.69 -5.37
C VAL A 12 -12.67 -4.77 -6.54
N ASN A 13 -13.02 -3.62 -7.11
CA ASN A 13 -13.73 -3.52 -8.37
C ASN A 13 -12.87 -2.72 -9.36
N THR A 14 -12.97 -3.01 -10.64
CA THR A 14 -12.09 -2.44 -11.66
C THR A 14 -12.89 -1.97 -12.86
N PHE A 15 -12.52 -0.80 -13.39
CA PHE A 15 -13.04 -0.24 -14.65
C PHE A 15 -11.96 0.63 -15.30
N TRP A 16 -12.16 1.10 -16.50
CA TRP A 16 -11.16 1.93 -17.20
C TRP A 16 -11.82 2.87 -18.19
N ASP A 17 -11.10 3.91 -18.54
CA ASP A 17 -11.39 4.80 -19.65
C ASP A 17 -10.24 4.75 -20.69
N ASN A 18 -10.03 5.79 -21.48
CA ASN A 18 -8.97 5.84 -22.48
C ASN A 18 -7.57 6.11 -21.87
N ASN A 19 -7.50 6.63 -20.66
CA ASN A 19 -6.27 7.11 -20.04
C ASN A 19 -5.87 6.30 -18.81
N TYR A 20 -6.86 5.87 -18.00
CA TYR A 20 -6.63 5.26 -16.71
C TYR A 20 -7.39 3.94 -16.54
N PHE A 21 -6.74 3.04 -15.85
CA PHE A 21 -7.35 1.90 -15.20
C PHE A 21 -7.67 2.30 -13.76
N TYR A 22 -8.93 2.20 -13.38
CA TYR A 22 -9.40 2.58 -12.05
C TYR A 22 -9.64 1.36 -11.19
N VAL A 23 -9.24 1.46 -9.93
CA VAL A 23 -9.49 0.45 -8.91
C VAL A 23 -10.29 1.06 -7.78
N GLU A 24 -11.45 0.47 -7.52
CA GLU A 24 -12.26 0.77 -6.35
C GLU A 24 -11.94 -0.21 -5.23
N SER A 25 -11.84 0.27 -4.01
CA SER A 25 -11.61 -0.56 -2.82
C SER A 25 -12.00 0.18 -1.54
N HIS A 26 -11.95 -0.53 -0.42
CA HIS A 26 -12.05 0.06 0.90
C HIS A 26 -10.69 0.25 1.60
N GLY A 27 -9.58 -0.05 0.92
CA GLY A 27 -8.22 0.12 1.44
C GLY A 27 -7.89 -0.77 2.63
N ILE A 28 -8.70 -1.77 2.92
CA ILE A 28 -8.51 -2.71 4.04
C ILE A 28 -8.37 -4.14 3.50
N PRO A 29 -7.29 -4.87 3.89
CA PRO A 29 -7.12 -6.26 3.51
C PRO A 29 -8.14 -7.16 4.19
N THR A 30 -8.57 -8.22 3.49
CA THR A 30 -9.45 -9.27 4.01
C THR A 30 -8.72 -10.61 4.16
N THR A 31 -7.46 -10.67 3.72
CA THR A 31 -6.67 -11.89 3.61
C THR A 31 -5.67 -12.08 4.76
N HIS A 32 -5.46 -11.05 5.58
CA HIS A 32 -4.53 -11.10 6.72
C HIS A 32 -4.97 -10.17 7.85
N GLU A 33 -4.38 -10.36 9.02
CA GLU A 33 -4.53 -9.47 10.18
C GLU A 33 -3.86 -8.12 9.94
N MET A 34 -4.35 -7.11 10.62
CA MET A 34 -3.79 -5.76 10.59
C MET A 34 -3.28 -5.33 11.97
N MET A 35 -2.28 -4.46 12.01
CA MET A 35 -1.79 -3.77 13.19
C MET A 35 -1.12 -4.66 14.25
N VAL A 36 -0.93 -5.95 13.99
CA VAL A 36 -0.32 -6.89 14.93
C VAL A 36 1.19 -6.96 14.73
N GLY A 37 1.96 -6.89 15.81
CA GLY A 37 3.43 -6.99 15.78
C GLY A 37 4.16 -5.66 15.67
N ILE A 38 3.46 -4.54 15.64
CA ILE A 38 4.07 -3.21 15.70
C ILE A 38 4.79 -3.04 17.03
N SER A 39 6.04 -2.60 17.02
CA SER A 39 6.86 -2.40 18.22
C SER A 39 7.00 -0.94 18.64
N ASN A 40 6.84 0.00 17.71
CA ASN A 40 6.82 1.43 18.00
C ASN A 40 5.43 1.88 18.45
N HIS A 41 5.28 2.27 19.72
CA HIS A 41 4.00 2.55 20.33
C HIS A 41 3.33 3.88 19.95
N GLY A 42 3.93 4.69 19.08
CA GLY A 42 3.37 5.98 18.70
C GLY A 42 2.18 5.89 17.73
N TRP A 43 2.17 4.90 16.83
CA TRP A 43 1.22 4.80 15.72
C TRP A 43 0.30 3.58 15.77
N GLN A 44 0.59 2.60 16.60
CA GLN A 44 -0.02 1.28 16.57
C GLN A 44 -1.38 1.16 17.25
N GLN A 45 -1.88 2.23 17.86
CA GLN A 45 -3.12 2.19 18.64
C GLN A 45 -4.31 2.75 17.88
N GLN A 46 -4.27 2.66 16.55
CA GLN A 46 -5.35 3.06 15.67
C GLN A 46 -6.19 1.86 15.28
N VAL A 47 -7.48 2.11 15.05
CA VAL A 47 -8.43 1.11 14.56
C VAL A 47 -8.52 1.27 13.05
N PRO A 48 -8.10 0.30 12.22
CA PRO A 48 -8.20 0.41 10.77
C PRO A 48 -9.64 0.65 10.32
N ILE A 49 -9.90 1.74 9.63
CA ILE A 49 -11.24 2.11 9.17
C ILE A 49 -11.33 1.97 7.65
N PRO A 50 -12.34 1.24 7.12
CA PRO A 50 -12.59 1.19 5.69
C PRO A 50 -12.73 2.59 5.09
N GLN A 51 -12.01 2.83 4.01
CA GLN A 51 -12.05 4.08 3.25
C GLN A 51 -13.02 3.95 2.07
N CYS A 52 -13.48 5.06 1.53
CA CYS A 52 -14.35 5.07 0.36
C CYS A 52 -13.55 5.46 -0.89
N TYR A 53 -12.70 4.54 -1.37
CA TYR A 53 -11.98 4.72 -2.63
C TYR A 53 -12.86 4.23 -3.80
N ILE A 54 -14.01 4.91 -4.03
CA ILE A 54 -15.06 4.47 -4.95
C ILE A 54 -15.50 5.65 -5.82
N GLY A 55 -15.92 5.37 -7.05
CA GLY A 55 -16.40 6.36 -8.01
C GLY A 55 -15.33 7.39 -8.36
N ALA A 56 -15.62 8.66 -8.17
CA ALA A 56 -14.67 9.74 -8.45
C ALA A 56 -13.42 9.73 -7.54
N ASN A 57 -13.46 8.97 -6.43
CA ASN A 57 -12.33 8.78 -5.51
C ASN A 57 -11.66 7.41 -5.68
N SER A 58 -11.80 6.74 -6.83
CA SER A 58 -11.09 5.50 -7.13
C SER A 58 -9.61 5.76 -7.47
N TRP A 59 -8.78 4.72 -7.36
CA TRP A 59 -7.34 4.80 -7.65
C TRP A 59 -7.08 4.82 -9.16
N PRO A 60 -6.51 5.89 -9.73
CA PRO A 60 -6.19 5.98 -11.15
C PRO A 60 -4.80 5.42 -11.42
N ILE A 61 -4.69 4.38 -12.23
CA ILE A 61 -3.42 3.81 -12.71
C ILE A 61 -3.30 4.15 -14.20
N PRO A 62 -2.28 4.89 -14.66
CA PRO A 62 -2.10 5.20 -16.07
C PRO A 62 -2.03 3.95 -16.95
N LEU A 63 -2.83 3.90 -18.02
CA LEU A 63 -2.85 2.77 -18.96
C LEU A 63 -1.63 2.75 -19.88
N ASN A 64 -1.06 3.93 -20.18
CA ASN A 64 0.04 4.11 -21.11
C ASN A 64 1.18 4.88 -20.43
N PRO A 65 1.90 4.25 -19.48
CA PRO A 65 3.00 4.92 -18.79
C PRO A 65 4.06 5.41 -19.75
N GLN A 66 4.59 6.62 -19.52
CA GLN A 66 5.66 7.23 -20.29
C GLN A 66 6.85 7.48 -19.37
N PHE A 67 8.06 7.22 -19.85
CA PHE A 67 9.26 7.53 -19.09
C PHE A 67 9.37 9.03 -18.78
N ALA A 68 9.76 9.35 -17.56
CA ALA A 68 10.04 10.72 -17.15
C ALA A 68 11.40 11.19 -17.70
N VAL A 69 11.43 12.43 -18.22
CA VAL A 69 12.71 13.07 -18.58
C VAL A 69 13.52 13.41 -17.33
N ASN A 70 12.81 13.81 -16.27
CA ASN A 70 13.37 14.11 -14.97
C ASN A 70 12.62 13.27 -13.91
N PRO A 71 13.07 12.05 -13.62
CA PRO A 71 12.47 11.20 -12.60
C PRO A 71 12.45 11.86 -11.22
N ILE A 72 11.32 11.78 -10.51
CA ILE A 72 11.19 12.34 -9.17
C ILE A 72 11.52 11.24 -8.14
N PRO A 73 12.45 11.50 -7.19
CA PRO A 73 12.82 10.52 -6.17
C PRO A 73 11.68 10.28 -5.19
N ILE A 74 11.67 9.10 -4.58
CA ILE A 74 10.82 8.77 -3.44
C ILE A 74 11.71 8.80 -2.20
N ASP A 75 11.67 9.91 -1.48
CA ASP A 75 12.59 10.21 -0.39
C ASP A 75 11.89 10.90 0.79
N SER A 76 12.65 11.49 1.69
CA SER A 76 12.14 12.22 2.86
C SER A 76 11.50 13.58 2.55
N ILE A 77 11.48 14.01 1.29
CA ILE A 77 10.89 15.27 0.81
C ILE A 77 9.69 14.99 -0.06
N HIS A 78 9.86 14.13 -1.07
CA HIS A 78 8.86 13.83 -2.08
C HIS A 78 7.97 12.65 -1.66
N PHE A 79 6.68 12.81 -1.86
CA PHE A 79 5.67 11.75 -1.64
C PHE A 79 5.66 11.16 -0.23
N THR A 80 5.95 11.98 0.80
CA THR A 80 5.86 11.58 2.21
C THR A 80 4.42 11.52 2.72
N ARG A 81 3.45 11.82 1.87
CA ARG A 81 2.01 11.75 2.12
C ARG A 81 1.32 11.15 0.90
N GLY A 82 0.26 10.38 1.19
CA GLY A 82 -0.48 9.67 0.15
C GLY A 82 0.30 8.51 -0.46
N ALA A 83 -0.34 7.83 -1.39
CA ALA A 83 0.20 6.63 -1.99
C ALA A 83 1.20 6.93 -3.11
N ILE A 84 2.16 6.02 -3.27
CA ILE A 84 3.06 5.92 -4.43
C ILE A 84 2.67 4.77 -5.35
N ALA A 85 1.94 3.78 -4.82
CA ALA A 85 1.48 2.61 -5.55
C ALA A 85 0.18 2.09 -4.95
N LEU A 86 -0.49 1.18 -5.67
CA LEU A 86 -1.65 0.44 -5.21
C LEU A 86 -1.37 -1.06 -5.29
N ALA A 87 -1.50 -1.77 -4.17
CA ALA A 87 -1.44 -3.22 -4.13
C ALA A 87 -2.66 -3.85 -4.80
N VAL A 88 -2.50 -5.05 -5.37
CA VAL A 88 -3.60 -5.71 -6.13
C VAL A 88 -4.78 -6.14 -5.25
N ASN A 89 -4.64 -6.16 -3.93
CA ASN A 89 -5.73 -6.32 -2.97
C ASN A 89 -6.46 -5.01 -2.64
N GLY A 90 -6.12 -3.90 -3.32
CA GLY A 90 -6.77 -2.59 -3.16
C GLY A 90 -6.29 -1.77 -1.96
N VAL A 91 -5.23 -2.20 -1.28
CA VAL A 91 -4.59 -1.45 -0.19
C VAL A 91 -3.54 -0.50 -0.79
N PRO A 92 -3.56 0.81 -0.46
CA PRO A 92 -2.55 1.75 -0.93
C PRO A 92 -1.17 1.44 -0.33
N ILE A 93 -0.13 1.83 -1.07
CA ILE A 93 1.26 1.69 -0.64
C ILE A 93 1.87 3.08 -0.59
N PHE A 94 2.38 3.47 0.57
CA PHE A 94 2.99 4.76 0.81
C PHE A 94 4.52 4.68 0.69
N ASN A 95 5.17 5.83 0.62
CA ASN A 95 6.61 5.96 0.75
C ASN A 95 7.09 5.31 2.07
N TYR A 96 8.16 4.52 2.04
CA TYR A 96 8.69 3.88 3.24
C TYR A 96 9.25 4.88 4.28
N HIS A 97 9.59 6.10 3.85
CA HIS A 97 9.85 7.19 4.76
C HIS A 97 8.56 7.78 5.33
N THR A 98 8.56 8.00 6.61
CA THR A 98 7.50 8.79 7.25
C THR A 98 7.64 10.28 6.86
N ASN A 99 6.67 11.10 7.21
CA ASN A 99 6.74 12.56 7.05
C ASN A 99 7.84 13.22 7.91
N THR A 100 8.53 12.47 8.76
CA THR A 100 9.72 12.91 9.52
C THR A 100 11.01 12.38 8.94
N GLY A 101 10.97 11.67 7.80
CA GLY A 101 12.13 11.12 7.11
C GLY A 101 12.68 9.81 7.71
N VAL A 102 11.95 9.20 8.64
CA VAL A 102 12.35 7.95 9.28
C VAL A 102 11.88 6.77 8.43
N ASP A 103 12.70 5.73 8.28
CA ASP A 103 12.29 4.45 7.68
C ASP A 103 11.29 3.75 8.63
N SER A 104 10.04 3.64 8.21
CA SER A 104 8.94 3.13 9.02
C SER A 104 9.09 1.66 9.39
N TYR A 105 9.75 0.86 8.53
CA TYR A 105 10.04 -0.54 8.80
C TYR A 105 11.13 -0.70 9.87
N LEU A 106 12.26 -0.01 9.70
CA LEU A 106 13.38 -0.07 10.65
C LEU A 106 13.03 0.54 12.00
N ASP A 107 12.11 1.50 12.04
CA ASP A 107 11.60 2.11 13.28
C ASP A 107 10.51 1.28 13.98
N GLY A 108 10.15 0.13 13.44
CA GLY A 108 9.20 -0.80 14.05
C GLY A 108 7.74 -0.30 14.04
N GLN A 109 7.38 0.57 13.08
CA GLN A 109 6.05 1.14 12.96
C GLN A 109 5.07 0.22 12.20
N LEU A 110 5.56 -0.84 11.55
CA LEU A 110 4.77 -1.68 10.67
C LEU A 110 4.39 -3.00 11.35
N ASP A 111 3.24 -3.51 10.98
CA ASP A 111 2.77 -4.84 11.37
C ASP A 111 3.52 -5.95 10.61
N ALA A 112 3.14 -7.20 10.85
CA ALA A 112 3.76 -8.38 10.25
C ALA A 112 3.63 -8.42 8.70
N TYR A 113 2.73 -7.62 8.13
CA TYR A 113 2.46 -7.56 6.69
C TYR A 113 2.99 -6.28 6.03
N GLY A 114 3.68 -5.45 6.81
CA GLY A 114 4.33 -4.24 6.30
C GLY A 114 3.43 -3.02 6.21
N GLY A 115 2.35 -2.99 6.97
CA GLY A 115 1.41 -1.89 7.00
C GLY A 115 1.15 -1.33 8.40
N HIS A 116 0.51 -0.19 8.43
CA HIS A 116 -0.08 0.45 9.60
C HIS A 116 -1.18 1.45 9.18
N CYS A 117 -1.81 2.13 10.16
CA CYS A 117 -2.80 3.17 9.87
C CYS A 117 -2.17 4.56 9.85
N GLY A 118 -2.65 5.40 8.94
CA GLY A 118 -2.37 6.83 8.87
C GLY A 118 -3.30 7.69 9.73
N LYS A 119 -3.30 9.00 9.48
CA LYS A 119 -4.10 9.97 10.24
C LYS A 119 -5.61 9.83 10.08
N ALA A 120 -6.04 9.20 9.00
CA ALA A 120 -7.46 8.93 8.73
C ALA A 120 -7.90 7.54 9.21
N ASP A 121 -7.08 6.86 10.00
CA ASP A 121 -7.22 5.44 10.33
C ASP A 121 -7.19 4.55 9.07
N ASP A 122 -6.63 5.08 8.00
CA ASP A 122 -6.44 4.47 6.70
C ASP A 122 -5.27 3.50 6.74
N TYR A 123 -5.55 2.20 6.63
CA TYR A 123 -4.50 1.19 6.56
C TYR A 123 -3.76 1.29 5.22
N HIS A 124 -2.43 1.20 5.25
CA HIS A 124 -1.58 1.22 4.06
C HIS A 124 -0.27 0.48 4.31
N TYR A 125 0.32 -0.04 3.23
CA TYR A 125 1.66 -0.65 3.27
C TYR A 125 2.74 0.42 3.11
N HIS A 126 3.95 0.11 3.61
CA HIS A 126 5.17 0.89 3.39
C HIS A 126 6.29 0.06 2.75
N ILE A 127 6.15 -1.25 2.73
CA ILE A 127 7.07 -2.18 2.08
C ILE A 127 6.31 -3.06 1.08
N ALA A 128 7.06 -3.80 0.25
CA ALA A 128 6.46 -4.67 -0.74
C ALA A 128 5.58 -5.74 -0.09
N PRO A 129 4.28 -5.83 -0.45
CA PRO A 129 3.36 -6.82 0.10
C PRO A 129 3.58 -8.21 -0.54
N LEU A 130 4.76 -8.80 -0.36
CA LEU A 130 5.16 -10.08 -0.98
C LEU A 130 4.25 -11.25 -0.58
N HIS A 131 3.59 -11.17 0.58
CA HIS A 131 2.60 -12.13 1.06
C HIS A 131 1.39 -12.27 0.13
N LEU A 132 1.14 -11.31 -0.77
CA LEU A 132 0.05 -11.41 -1.73
C LEU A 132 0.25 -12.56 -2.72
N TYR A 133 1.46 -13.07 -2.89
CA TYR A 133 1.71 -14.28 -3.67
C TYR A 133 1.11 -15.55 -3.07
N ASP A 134 0.69 -15.55 -1.83
CA ASP A 134 -0.11 -16.62 -1.23
C ASP A 134 -1.54 -16.69 -1.84
N HIS A 135 -1.96 -15.63 -2.53
CA HIS A 135 -3.31 -15.48 -3.08
C HIS A 135 -3.34 -15.31 -4.60
N THR A 136 -2.18 -15.09 -5.25
CA THR A 136 -2.07 -14.88 -6.69
C THR A 136 -0.85 -15.61 -7.27
N MET A 137 -0.77 -15.69 -8.59
CA MET A 137 0.40 -16.28 -9.24
C MET A 137 1.61 -15.35 -9.12
N ASN A 138 2.77 -15.90 -8.80
CA ASN A 138 4.02 -15.15 -8.65
C ASN A 138 4.60 -14.58 -9.96
N THR A 139 3.95 -14.87 -11.10
CA THR A 139 4.20 -14.28 -12.41
C THR A 139 3.32 -13.08 -12.72
N LEU A 140 2.42 -12.71 -11.80
CA LEU A 140 1.62 -11.50 -11.88
C LEU A 140 2.20 -10.41 -10.98
N PRO A 141 1.99 -9.12 -11.29
CA PRO A 141 2.38 -8.05 -10.39
C PRO A 141 1.59 -8.12 -9.07
N ILE A 142 2.24 -7.72 -7.98
CA ILE A 142 1.63 -7.58 -6.65
C ILE A 142 1.08 -6.18 -6.40
N ALA A 143 1.52 -5.22 -7.22
CA ALA A 143 1.09 -3.82 -7.14
C ALA A 143 1.28 -3.12 -8.50
N TYR A 144 0.73 -1.93 -8.61
CA TYR A 144 1.00 -0.98 -9.67
C TYR A 144 1.43 0.35 -9.07
N ALA A 145 2.57 0.87 -9.52
CA ALA A 145 2.98 2.23 -9.21
C ALA A 145 2.02 3.25 -9.83
N LEU A 146 1.86 4.41 -9.20
CA LEU A 146 0.94 5.42 -9.72
C LEU A 146 1.50 6.19 -10.93
N ASP A 147 2.68 5.83 -11.42
CA ASP A 147 3.16 6.18 -12.76
C ASP A 147 2.70 5.20 -13.85
N GLY A 148 1.99 4.11 -13.47
CA GLY A 148 1.42 3.10 -14.35
C GLY A 148 2.26 1.85 -14.54
N PHE A 149 3.51 1.80 -14.10
CA PHE A 149 4.34 0.61 -14.23
C PHE A 149 3.99 -0.45 -13.16
N PRO A 150 3.98 -1.75 -13.55
CA PRO A 150 3.71 -2.83 -12.60
C PRO A 150 4.90 -3.04 -11.64
N ILE A 151 4.58 -3.57 -10.46
CA ILE A 151 5.55 -3.97 -9.43
C ILE A 151 5.44 -5.47 -9.23
N TYR A 152 6.54 -6.19 -9.47
CA TYR A 152 6.67 -7.63 -9.19
C TYR A 152 7.44 -7.84 -7.88
N GLY A 153 7.47 -9.06 -7.39
CA GLY A 153 8.31 -9.45 -6.26
C GLY A 153 9.69 -9.95 -6.71
N ASN A 154 10.11 -11.08 -6.14
CA ASN A 154 11.44 -11.65 -6.37
C ASN A 154 11.61 -12.39 -7.72
N LEU A 155 10.54 -12.50 -8.50
CA LEU A 155 10.53 -13.20 -9.78
C LEU A 155 10.12 -12.26 -10.91
N GLU A 156 10.67 -12.54 -12.06
CA GLU A 156 10.30 -11.93 -13.33
C GLU A 156 8.90 -12.40 -13.81
N PRO A 157 8.26 -11.68 -14.73
CA PRO A 157 6.97 -12.07 -15.30
C PRO A 157 6.92 -13.48 -15.90
N ASN A 158 8.06 -14.05 -16.30
CA ASN A 158 8.16 -15.41 -16.83
C ASN A 158 8.52 -16.45 -15.76
N GLY A 159 8.62 -16.07 -14.48
CA GLY A 159 8.99 -16.95 -13.37
C GLY A 159 10.50 -17.14 -13.17
N ALA A 160 11.35 -16.49 -13.96
CA ALA A 160 12.79 -16.50 -13.72
C ALA A 160 13.15 -15.67 -12.47
N SER A 161 14.34 -15.82 -11.95
CA SER A 161 14.84 -14.96 -10.88
C SER A 161 14.98 -13.52 -11.35
N MET A 162 14.64 -12.57 -10.46
CA MET A 162 14.79 -11.14 -10.66
C MET A 162 16.22 -10.80 -11.13
N GLN A 163 16.32 -9.94 -12.13
CA GLN A 163 17.57 -9.41 -12.65
C GLN A 163 18.05 -8.20 -11.84
N SER A 164 19.23 -7.67 -12.20
CA SER A 164 19.77 -6.46 -11.58
C SER A 164 18.86 -5.27 -11.80
N LEU A 165 18.57 -4.55 -10.73
CA LEU A 165 17.72 -3.35 -10.74
C LEU A 165 18.54 -2.11 -11.07
N ASP A 166 17.89 -1.16 -11.73
CA ASP A 166 18.44 0.16 -12.02
C ASP A 166 18.27 1.13 -10.82
N VAL A 167 18.58 2.40 -11.04
CA VAL A 167 18.48 3.44 -10.01
C VAL A 167 17.04 3.71 -9.54
N HIS A 168 16.02 3.29 -10.29
CA HIS A 168 14.61 3.47 -9.95
C HIS A 168 14.05 2.26 -9.18
N HIS A 169 14.84 1.20 -8.99
CA HIS A 169 14.46 -0.09 -8.41
C HIS A 169 13.61 -0.96 -9.34
N GLY A 170 13.86 -0.84 -10.64
CA GLY A 170 13.21 -1.60 -11.70
C GLY A 170 14.17 -1.91 -12.83
N HIS A 171 13.65 -2.38 -13.95
CA HIS A 171 14.40 -2.56 -15.20
C HIS A 171 13.47 -2.80 -16.40
N ALA A 172 14.01 -2.64 -17.60
CA ALA A 172 13.30 -2.99 -18.81
C ALA A 172 13.38 -4.50 -19.08
N TRP A 173 12.25 -5.10 -19.41
CA TRP A 173 12.17 -6.48 -19.87
C TRP A 173 12.61 -6.63 -21.33
N ALA A 174 12.88 -7.86 -21.77
CA ALA A 174 13.35 -8.15 -23.13
C ALA A 174 12.44 -7.62 -24.27
N ASN A 175 11.14 -7.41 -24.01
CA ASN A 175 10.19 -6.81 -24.94
C ASN A 175 10.11 -5.28 -24.86
N GLY A 176 10.95 -4.65 -24.04
CA GLY A 176 10.98 -3.20 -23.83
C GLY A 176 9.98 -2.67 -22.78
N SER A 177 9.13 -3.52 -22.19
CA SER A 177 8.28 -3.11 -21.08
C SER A 177 9.12 -2.89 -19.82
N TYR A 178 8.78 -1.85 -19.06
CA TYR A 178 9.45 -1.55 -17.79
C TYR A 178 8.62 -2.04 -16.60
N HIS A 179 9.27 -2.48 -15.52
CA HIS A 179 8.63 -2.84 -14.27
C HIS A 179 9.57 -2.64 -13.08
N TYR A 180 8.97 -2.45 -11.92
CA TYR A 180 9.66 -2.40 -10.64
C TYR A 180 9.63 -3.77 -9.95
N HIS A 181 10.47 -3.92 -8.91
CA HIS A 181 10.49 -5.10 -8.07
C HIS A 181 10.37 -4.75 -6.58
N GLY A 182 9.56 -5.54 -5.87
CA GLY A 182 9.52 -5.53 -4.42
C GLY A 182 10.67 -6.36 -3.84
N THR A 183 11.39 -5.79 -2.86
CA THR A 183 12.47 -6.46 -2.15
C THR A 183 12.32 -6.34 -0.64
N SER A 184 13.10 -7.11 0.12
CA SER A 184 13.11 -7.08 1.59
C SER A 184 14.01 -5.98 2.18
N THR A 185 14.70 -5.22 1.34
CA THR A 185 15.62 -4.14 1.76
C THR A 185 15.23 -2.84 1.08
N ALA A 186 15.51 -1.70 1.76
CA ALA A 186 15.25 -0.38 1.19
C ALA A 186 15.86 -0.21 -0.21
N PRO A 187 15.16 0.45 -1.13
CA PRO A 187 13.91 1.22 -0.99
C PRO A 187 12.61 0.39 -1.01
N TYR A 188 12.68 -0.92 -0.84
CA TYR A 188 11.64 -1.94 -0.81
C TYR A 188 10.84 -2.13 -2.11
N MET A 189 10.59 -1.08 -2.90
CA MET A 189 9.81 -1.17 -4.16
C MET A 189 10.24 -0.16 -5.22
N ILE A 190 10.20 1.12 -4.90
CA ILE A 190 10.42 2.22 -5.84
C ILE A 190 11.37 3.22 -5.19
N ASN A 191 12.50 3.51 -5.85
CA ASN A 191 13.44 4.52 -5.38
C ASN A 191 13.17 5.90 -6.01
N SER A 192 12.66 5.91 -7.21
CA SER A 192 12.15 7.09 -7.92
C SER A 192 11.18 6.64 -9.02
N PHE A 193 10.22 7.48 -9.36
CA PHE A 193 9.34 7.18 -10.48
C PHE A 193 10.09 7.21 -11.79
N ALA A 194 10.23 6.06 -12.47
CA ALA A 194 10.74 5.97 -13.82
C ALA A 194 9.74 6.58 -14.83
N GLY A 195 8.45 6.50 -14.52
CA GLY A 195 7.36 7.08 -15.29
C GLY A 195 7.07 8.54 -14.93
N GLN A 196 6.34 9.21 -15.83
CA GLN A 196 5.87 10.58 -15.62
C GLN A 196 4.80 10.60 -14.53
N VAL A 197 5.01 11.43 -13.53
CA VAL A 197 4.04 11.75 -12.48
C VAL A 197 3.96 13.26 -12.29
N THR A 198 2.90 13.70 -11.64
CA THR A 198 2.74 15.10 -11.21
C THR A 198 2.66 15.13 -9.70
N GLU A 199 3.35 16.07 -9.09
CA GLU A 199 3.21 16.38 -7.67
C GLU A 199 2.55 17.76 -7.47
N ASP A 200 1.84 17.90 -6.36
CA ASP A 200 1.29 19.18 -5.94
C ASP A 200 2.34 20.04 -5.19
N ALA A 201 1.92 21.23 -4.74
CA ALA A 201 2.79 22.15 -4.00
C ALA A 201 3.26 21.59 -2.62
N THR A 202 2.71 20.48 -2.16
CA THR A 202 3.10 19.78 -0.93
C THR A 202 3.90 18.51 -1.19
N HIS A 203 4.34 18.30 -2.43
CA HIS A 203 5.04 17.11 -2.91
C HIS A 203 4.23 15.82 -2.77
N GLN A 204 2.89 15.91 -2.84
CA GLN A 204 2.01 14.75 -2.93
C GLN A 204 1.72 14.41 -4.40
N LEU A 205 1.71 13.12 -4.73
CA LEU A 205 1.37 12.65 -6.08
C LEU A 205 -0.10 12.92 -6.41
N ILE A 206 -0.36 13.45 -7.60
CA ILE A 206 -1.70 13.70 -8.14
C ILE A 206 -1.81 13.24 -9.60
N PRO A 207 -2.97 12.71 -10.06
CA PRO A 207 -4.15 12.40 -9.26
C PRO A 207 -3.99 11.13 -8.44
N GLN A 208 -4.66 11.05 -7.26
CA GLN A 208 -4.80 9.83 -6.48
C GLN A 208 -6.07 9.89 -5.63
N ALA A 209 -6.54 8.73 -5.15
CA ALA A 209 -7.62 8.66 -4.18
C ALA A 209 -7.22 9.30 -2.84
N GLN A 210 -8.19 9.81 -2.11
CA GLN A 210 -7.99 10.50 -0.84
C GLN A 210 -8.71 9.76 0.29
N ALA A 211 -7.97 9.49 1.38
CA ALA A 211 -8.54 9.01 2.62
C ALA A 211 -9.28 10.15 3.34
N SER A 212 -10.35 9.82 4.04
CA SER A 212 -11.17 10.79 4.78
C SER A 212 -11.24 10.40 6.25
N PRO A 213 -10.71 11.20 7.17
CA PRO A 213 -10.81 10.93 8.60
C PRO A 213 -12.28 10.99 9.05
N VAL A 214 -12.71 9.98 9.83
CA VAL A 214 -14.08 9.89 10.36
C VAL A 214 -14.19 10.37 11.79
N ARG A 215 -13.07 10.69 12.44
CA ARG A 215 -12.99 11.18 13.81
C ARG A 215 -11.90 12.26 13.96
N PRO A 216 -11.98 13.11 15.00
CA PRO A 216 -10.89 14.03 15.32
C PRO A 216 -9.66 13.26 15.81
N SER A 217 -8.50 13.90 15.73
CA SER A 217 -7.27 13.34 16.31
C SER A 217 -7.45 13.05 17.80
N LEU A 218 -7.04 11.87 18.24
CA LEU A 218 -7.10 11.41 19.63
C LEU A 218 -5.68 11.14 20.16
N THR A 219 -5.55 11.17 21.46
CA THR A 219 -4.34 10.70 22.13
C THR A 219 -4.35 9.17 22.15
N PRO A 220 -3.24 8.51 21.77
CA PRO A 220 -3.13 7.06 21.88
C PRO A 220 -3.39 6.54 23.30
N LEU A 221 -4.01 5.38 23.40
CA LEU A 221 -4.24 4.70 24.68
C LEU A 221 -2.94 4.03 25.16
N ASN A 222 -2.17 4.75 25.97
CA ASN A 222 -0.85 4.30 26.41
C ASN A 222 -0.86 2.91 27.03
N GLY A 223 0.05 2.06 26.59
CA GLY A 223 0.19 0.68 27.04
C GLY A 223 -0.79 -0.31 26.42
N ALA A 224 -1.73 0.14 25.58
CA ALA A 224 -2.56 -0.77 24.81
C ALA A 224 -1.72 -1.44 23.70
N LEU A 225 -1.95 -2.74 23.51
CA LEU A 225 -1.29 -3.54 22.49
C LEU A 225 -2.34 -4.29 21.69
N ILE A 226 -2.42 -4.03 20.39
CA ILE A 226 -3.32 -4.77 19.48
C ILE A 226 -2.81 -6.20 19.36
N THR A 227 -3.71 -7.15 19.61
CA THR A 227 -3.42 -8.60 19.60
C THR A 227 -4.08 -9.32 18.43
N SER A 228 -5.11 -8.74 17.82
CA SER A 228 -5.76 -9.21 16.59
C SER A 228 -6.57 -8.08 15.98
N CYS A 229 -6.61 -8.02 14.64
CA CYS A 229 -7.54 -7.16 13.90
C CYS A 229 -7.89 -7.85 12.57
N ILE A 230 -9.06 -8.46 12.52
CA ILE A 230 -9.50 -9.31 11.41
C ILE A 230 -10.93 -8.98 10.98
N LEU A 231 -11.27 -9.41 9.76
CA LEU A 231 -12.65 -9.45 9.29
C LEU A 231 -13.49 -10.31 10.26
N ASN A 232 -14.66 -9.84 10.65
CA ASN A 232 -15.53 -10.59 11.55
C ASN A 232 -16.15 -11.82 10.87
N ALA A 233 -16.69 -12.75 11.64
CA ALA A 233 -17.28 -14.00 11.13
C ALA A 233 -18.46 -13.76 10.16
N SER A 234 -19.16 -12.64 10.28
CA SER A 234 -20.27 -12.26 9.39
C SER A 234 -19.80 -11.56 8.11
N GLN A 235 -18.51 -11.29 7.97
CA GLN A 235 -17.88 -10.61 6.83
C GLN A 235 -18.48 -9.21 6.49
N ASN A 236 -19.05 -8.56 7.50
CA ASN A 236 -19.68 -7.24 7.36
C ASN A 236 -19.04 -6.15 8.24
N GLY A 237 -17.88 -6.44 8.83
CA GLY A 237 -17.14 -5.52 9.69
C GLY A 237 -15.89 -6.20 10.26
N TYR A 238 -15.27 -5.58 11.23
CA TYR A 238 -13.99 -6.01 11.79
C TYR A 238 -14.10 -6.21 13.31
N SER A 239 -13.26 -7.11 13.79
CA SER A 239 -13.04 -7.33 15.23
C SER A 239 -11.58 -7.03 15.55
N LEU A 240 -11.36 -6.01 16.39
CA LEU A 240 -10.05 -5.64 16.90
C LEU A 240 -9.99 -6.04 18.38
N SER A 241 -9.01 -6.86 18.73
CA SER A 241 -8.70 -7.21 20.11
C SER A 241 -7.42 -6.52 20.57
N TYR A 242 -7.38 -6.07 21.81
CA TYR A 242 -6.18 -5.49 22.41
C TYR A 242 -6.06 -5.83 23.88
N SER A 243 -4.85 -5.82 24.39
CA SER A 243 -4.54 -5.93 25.82
C SER A 243 -4.16 -4.57 26.41
N LEU A 244 -4.58 -4.31 27.65
CA LEU A 244 -4.19 -3.15 28.43
C LEU A 244 -4.15 -3.55 29.91
N ASN A 245 -3.04 -3.30 30.61
CA ASN A 245 -2.86 -3.64 32.02
C ASN A 245 -3.17 -5.12 32.33
N ASN A 246 -2.73 -6.03 31.45
CA ASN A 246 -2.98 -7.48 31.51
C ASN A 246 -4.47 -7.89 31.42
N GLN A 247 -5.32 -7.01 30.91
CA GLN A 247 -6.72 -7.32 30.60
C GLN A 247 -6.94 -7.25 29.09
N ASN A 248 -7.84 -8.09 28.58
CA ASN A 248 -8.19 -8.14 27.16
C ASN A 248 -9.50 -7.38 26.90
N TYR A 249 -9.50 -6.66 25.81
CA TYR A 249 -10.63 -5.86 25.32
C TYR A 249 -10.84 -6.12 23.84
N ALA A 250 -12.03 -5.78 23.35
CA ALA A 250 -12.34 -5.86 21.92
C ALA A 250 -13.18 -4.66 21.47
N VAL A 251 -12.98 -4.29 20.21
CA VAL A 251 -13.80 -3.32 19.46
C VAL A 251 -14.32 -4.03 18.22
N ASN A 252 -15.64 -4.04 18.07
CA ASN A 252 -16.30 -4.53 16.85
C ASN A 252 -16.91 -3.34 16.12
N TYR A 253 -16.66 -3.27 14.81
CA TYR A 253 -17.11 -2.16 13.98
C TYR A 253 -17.39 -2.61 12.55
N SER A 254 -18.22 -1.84 11.81
CA SER A 254 -18.65 -2.08 10.43
C SER A 254 -18.75 -0.77 9.67
#